data_99433baeb42304b32963ca44db2e0867
#
_entry.id   99433baeb42304b32963ca44db2e0867
#
_cell.length_a   1.000
_cell.length_b   1.000
_cell.length_c   1.000
_cell.angle_alpha   90.00
_cell.angle_beta   90.00
_cell.angle_gamma   90.00
#
_symmetry.space_group_name_H-M   'P 1'
#
loop_
_entity.id
_entity.type
_entity.pdbx_description
1 polymer ?
#
loop_
_entity_poly.entity_id
_entity_poly.type
_entity_poly.pdbx_seq_one_letter_code
_entity_poly.pdbx_strand_id
1 'polypeptide(L)'
;MRLPETPQFAIERFLQSLYDLVPQICKKVNTIDLASPQAVFLGADITNNNGVANTIADVTGLTFLATAAEVYWFEATIPYTSAATTTGSRWSVNGPAAPTFLHYTSKYTIDAVTETTNFATAYDIPAASNATSLTAGNVATIKGFITPSTTGMVTMRFASEVAGSAIIAKVGAVLRWQRVF
;
A
#
# COMPACT_ATOMS: atom_id res chain seq x y z
N MET A 1 9.36 -37.21 52.82
CA MET A 1 8.98 -38.16 51.80
C MET A 1 7.84 -37.58 50.97
N ARG A 2 8.05 -37.27 49.69
CA ARG A 2 6.94 -36.79 48.82
C ARG A 2 6.16 -38.01 48.32
N LEU A 3 4.86 -38.01 48.55
CA LEU A 3 4.00 -39.05 47.98
C LEU A 3 4.04 -38.96 46.43
N PRO A 4 3.99 -40.06 45.71
CA PRO A 4 3.91 -40.09 44.26
C PRO A 4 2.60 -39.38 43.83
N GLU A 5 2.71 -38.51 42.84
CA GLU A 5 1.53 -37.85 42.28
C GLU A 5 0.59 -38.89 41.63
N THR A 6 -0.68 -38.77 41.92
CA THR A 6 -1.67 -39.60 41.26
C THR A 6 -1.81 -39.17 39.79
N PRO A 7 -2.10 -40.10 38.85
CA PRO A 7 -2.30 -39.75 37.43
C PRO A 7 -3.31 -38.64 37.19
N GLN A 8 -4.30 -38.51 38.05
CA GLN A 8 -5.32 -37.47 37.97
C GLN A 8 -4.75 -36.06 38.24
N PHE A 9 -3.88 -35.93 39.23
CA PHE A 9 -3.19 -34.67 39.53
C PHE A 9 -2.24 -34.24 38.39
N ALA A 10 -1.62 -35.17 37.70
CA ALA A 10 -0.78 -34.89 36.56
C ALA A 10 -1.61 -34.37 35.35
N ILE A 11 -2.79 -34.97 35.13
CA ILE A 11 -3.72 -34.57 34.08
C ILE A 11 -4.28 -33.15 34.36
N GLU A 12 -4.71 -32.87 35.56
CA GLU A 12 -5.25 -31.58 35.97
C GLU A 12 -4.19 -30.47 35.78
N ARG A 13 -2.96 -30.67 36.17
CA ARG A 13 -1.87 -29.71 35.95
C ARG A 13 -1.56 -29.49 34.46
N PHE A 14 -1.61 -30.55 33.68
CA PHE A 14 -1.41 -30.45 32.24
C PHE A 14 -2.54 -29.61 31.58
N LEU A 15 -3.79 -29.88 31.93
CA LEU A 15 -4.96 -29.13 31.45
C LEU A 15 -4.88 -27.65 31.87
N GLN A 16 -4.48 -27.37 33.12
CA GLN A 16 -4.29 -25.99 33.58
C GLN A 16 -3.18 -25.29 32.78
N SER A 17 -2.06 -25.97 32.54
CA SER A 17 -0.97 -25.44 31.73
C SER A 17 -1.41 -25.10 30.30
N LEU A 18 -2.23 -25.96 29.67
CA LEU A 18 -2.82 -25.70 28.36
C LEU A 18 -3.77 -24.49 28.40
N TYR A 19 -4.63 -24.41 29.42
CA TYR A 19 -5.57 -23.31 29.59
C TYR A 19 -4.85 -21.96 29.72
N ASP A 20 -3.72 -21.91 30.42
CA ASP A 20 -2.89 -20.71 30.58
C ASP A 20 -2.08 -20.36 29.32
N LEU A 21 -1.73 -21.36 28.51
CA LEU A 21 -0.93 -21.20 27.31
C LEU A 21 -1.73 -20.66 26.11
N VAL A 22 -2.99 -21.11 25.93
CA VAL A 22 -3.82 -20.73 24.79
C VAL A 22 -4.01 -19.21 24.66
N PRO A 23 -4.35 -18.45 25.72
CA PRO A 23 -4.46 -16.99 25.63
C PRO A 23 -3.15 -16.29 25.22
N GLN A 24 -2.01 -16.84 25.68
CA GLN A 24 -0.69 -16.29 25.35
C GLN A 24 -0.34 -16.54 23.88
N ILE A 25 -0.68 -17.71 23.34
CA ILE A 25 -0.52 -18.02 21.90
C ILE A 25 -1.42 -17.11 21.08
N CYS A 26 -2.70 -16.99 21.41
CA CYS A 26 -3.64 -16.10 20.71
C CYS A 26 -3.16 -14.65 20.72
N LYS A 27 -2.65 -14.16 21.85
CA LYS A 27 -2.10 -12.80 21.96
C LYS A 27 -0.87 -12.63 21.05
N LYS A 28 0.04 -13.61 20.99
CA LYS A 28 1.22 -13.59 20.12
C LYS A 28 0.83 -13.65 18.64
N VAL A 29 -0.10 -14.53 18.26
CA VAL A 29 -0.59 -14.63 16.89
C VAL A 29 -1.20 -13.30 16.44
N ASN A 30 -2.11 -12.70 17.23
CA ASN A 30 -2.70 -11.41 16.92
C ASN A 30 -1.64 -10.29 16.79
N THR A 31 -0.59 -10.32 17.62
CA THR A 31 0.50 -9.32 17.54
C THR A 31 1.34 -9.51 16.27
N ILE A 32 1.58 -10.76 15.86
CA ILE A 32 2.33 -11.07 14.64
C ILE A 32 1.53 -10.62 13.41
N ASP A 33 0.24 -10.93 13.33
CA ASP A 33 -0.62 -10.55 12.20
C ASP A 33 -0.72 -9.04 12.03
N LEU A 34 -0.77 -8.28 13.13
CA LEU A 34 -0.85 -6.82 13.10
C LEU A 34 0.47 -6.13 12.73
N ALA A 35 1.61 -6.78 12.99
CA ALA A 35 2.95 -6.25 12.73
C ALA A 35 3.62 -6.83 11.47
N SER A 36 3.03 -7.83 10.84
CA SER A 36 3.60 -8.43 9.64
C SER A 36 3.36 -7.55 8.41
N PRO A 37 4.36 -7.37 7.54
CA PRO A 37 4.17 -6.72 6.25
C PRO A 37 3.12 -7.47 5.43
N GLN A 38 2.16 -6.74 4.90
CA GLN A 38 1.12 -7.23 4.00
C GLN A 38 1.44 -6.82 2.56
N ALA A 39 0.91 -7.54 1.59
CA ALA A 39 1.07 -7.18 0.18
C ALA A 39 -0.18 -7.53 -0.63
N VAL A 40 -0.46 -6.72 -1.63
CA VAL A 40 -1.42 -7.00 -2.69
C VAL A 40 -0.76 -6.79 -4.05
N PHE A 41 -1.14 -7.61 -5.01
CA PHE A 41 -0.63 -7.57 -6.38
C PHE A 41 -1.76 -7.23 -7.34
N LEU A 42 -1.44 -6.41 -8.34
CA LEU A 42 -2.37 -6.09 -9.40
C LEU A 42 -2.57 -7.31 -10.30
N GLY A 43 -3.80 -7.81 -10.40
CA GLY A 43 -4.16 -9.01 -11.16
C GLY A 43 -4.41 -8.78 -12.64
N ALA A 44 -4.57 -7.53 -13.08
CA ALA A 44 -4.80 -7.15 -14.46
C ALA A 44 -4.28 -5.73 -14.72
N ASP A 45 -4.07 -5.37 -15.97
CA ASP A 45 -3.71 -4.01 -16.37
C ASP A 45 -4.85 -3.04 -16.06
N ILE A 46 -4.51 -1.87 -15.51
CA ILE A 46 -5.46 -0.77 -15.27
C ILE A 46 -5.08 0.42 -16.13
N THR A 47 -6.01 0.88 -16.94
CA THR A 47 -5.81 1.97 -17.91
C THR A 47 -6.48 3.25 -17.43
N ASN A 48 -5.75 4.35 -17.48
CA ASN A 48 -6.30 5.70 -17.42
C ASN A 48 -6.04 6.41 -18.76
N ASN A 49 -7.11 6.62 -19.53
CA ASN A 49 -7.10 7.35 -20.80
C ASN A 49 -8.19 8.45 -20.78
N ASN A 50 -8.36 9.11 -19.67
CA ASN A 50 -9.43 10.08 -19.48
C ASN A 50 -9.41 11.17 -20.57
N GLY A 51 -10.59 11.54 -21.06
CA GLY A 51 -10.77 12.59 -22.06
C GLY A 51 -10.46 14.00 -21.54
N VAL A 52 -10.19 14.15 -20.25
CA VAL A 52 -9.72 15.38 -19.62
C VAL A 52 -8.32 15.12 -19.04
N ALA A 53 -7.36 15.93 -19.44
CA ALA A 53 -5.99 15.85 -18.94
C ALA A 53 -5.93 15.95 -17.41
N ASN A 54 -5.01 15.23 -16.80
CA ASN A 54 -4.76 15.22 -15.36
C ASN A 54 -5.93 14.72 -14.49
N THR A 55 -6.93 14.08 -15.07
CA THR A 55 -7.98 13.41 -14.30
C THR A 55 -7.41 12.20 -13.62
N ILE A 56 -7.32 12.29 -12.29
CA ILE A 56 -6.76 11.22 -11.47
C ILE A 56 -7.77 10.08 -11.31
N ALA A 57 -7.32 8.84 -11.42
CA ALA A 57 -8.11 7.62 -11.26
C ALA A 57 -7.41 6.63 -10.33
N ASP A 58 -8.19 5.71 -9.76
CA ASP A 58 -7.66 4.66 -8.90
C ASP A 58 -6.91 3.61 -9.72
N VAL A 59 -5.78 3.13 -9.20
CA VAL A 59 -5.20 1.85 -9.61
C VAL A 59 -6.02 0.76 -8.90
N THR A 60 -7.17 0.43 -9.47
CA THR A 60 -8.12 -0.52 -8.88
C THR A 60 -7.44 -1.85 -8.57
N GLY A 61 -7.45 -2.25 -7.30
CA GLY A 61 -6.75 -3.45 -6.81
C GLY A 61 -5.45 -3.15 -6.03
N LEU A 62 -4.85 -1.97 -6.16
CA LEU A 62 -3.75 -1.55 -5.30
C LEU A 62 -4.27 -0.70 -4.14
N THR A 63 -4.84 -1.37 -3.16
CA THR A 63 -5.51 -0.73 -2.02
C THR A 63 -5.35 -1.57 -0.75
N PHE A 64 -5.38 -0.92 0.42
CA PHE A 64 -5.41 -1.59 1.71
C PHE A 64 -6.34 -0.87 2.69
N LEU A 65 -6.88 -1.63 3.65
CA LEU A 65 -7.69 -1.08 4.72
C LEU A 65 -6.80 -0.51 5.82
N ALA A 66 -6.95 0.77 6.11
CA ALA A 66 -6.29 1.44 7.22
C ALA A 66 -7.31 1.77 8.33
N THR A 67 -6.97 1.42 9.56
CA THR A 67 -7.78 1.69 10.75
C THR A 67 -7.50 3.09 11.28
N ALA A 68 -8.54 3.79 11.73
CA ALA A 68 -8.42 5.12 12.32
C ALA A 68 -7.37 5.18 13.44
N ALA A 69 -6.61 6.28 13.46
CA ALA A 69 -5.57 6.59 14.44
C ALA A 69 -4.35 5.63 14.49
N GLU A 70 -4.32 4.60 13.64
CA GLU A 70 -3.17 3.71 13.51
C GLU A 70 -2.18 4.25 12.48
N VAL A 71 -0.88 4.02 12.71
CA VAL A 71 0.18 4.46 11.80
C VAL A 71 0.54 3.33 10.84
N TYR A 72 0.51 3.62 9.55
CA TYR A 72 0.90 2.68 8.49
C TYR A 72 2.09 3.24 7.70
N TRP A 73 3.07 2.39 7.48
CA TRP A 73 4.02 2.53 6.40
C TRP A 73 3.46 1.82 5.16
N PHE A 74 3.65 2.40 4.00
CA PHE A 74 3.28 1.78 2.72
C PHE A 74 4.31 2.04 1.63
N GLU A 75 4.39 1.13 0.66
CA GLU A 75 5.20 1.25 -0.54
C GLU A 75 4.54 0.53 -1.70
N ALA A 76 4.31 1.25 -2.79
CA ALA A 76 3.85 0.69 -4.06
C ALA A 76 4.95 0.78 -5.10
N THR A 77 5.18 -0.32 -5.83
CA THR A 77 6.03 -0.38 -7.02
C THR A 77 5.15 -0.76 -8.20
N ILE A 78 5.02 0.14 -9.16
CA ILE A 78 4.05 0.06 -10.24
C ILE A 78 4.77 0.17 -11.59
N PRO A 79 5.06 -0.96 -12.25
CA PRO A 79 5.43 -0.93 -13.66
C PRO A 79 4.29 -0.34 -14.49
N TYR A 80 4.61 0.52 -15.46
CA TYR A 80 3.59 1.12 -16.31
C TYR A 80 4.12 1.41 -17.72
N THR A 81 3.20 1.60 -18.64
CA THR A 81 3.49 2.04 -20.02
C THR A 81 2.68 3.29 -20.35
N SER A 82 3.16 4.07 -21.32
CA SER A 82 2.44 5.21 -21.88
C SER A 82 2.12 4.99 -23.35
N ALA A 83 1.04 5.60 -23.84
CA ALA A 83 0.64 5.50 -25.24
C ALA A 83 1.61 6.21 -26.20
N ALA A 84 2.30 7.25 -25.72
CA ALA A 84 3.28 8.00 -26.50
C ALA A 84 4.40 8.53 -25.60
N THR A 85 5.56 8.77 -26.17
CA THR A 85 6.72 9.36 -25.45
C THR A 85 6.45 10.79 -24.96
N THR A 86 5.46 11.46 -25.53
CA THR A 86 5.00 12.80 -25.10
C THR A 86 3.91 12.76 -24.03
N THR A 87 3.52 11.57 -23.56
CA THR A 87 2.49 11.41 -22.53
C THR A 87 3.16 11.22 -21.17
N GLY A 88 3.10 12.22 -20.34
CA GLY A 88 3.56 12.16 -18.96
C GLY A 88 2.53 11.52 -18.03
N SER A 89 3.01 11.02 -16.90
CA SER A 89 2.19 10.40 -15.86
C SER A 89 2.31 11.15 -14.53
N ARG A 90 1.33 10.94 -13.68
CA ARG A 90 1.32 11.39 -12.29
C ARG A 90 0.86 10.25 -11.40
N TRP A 91 1.49 10.13 -10.24
CA TRP A 91 1.23 9.05 -9.31
C TRP A 91 1.01 9.59 -7.92
N SER A 92 -0.01 9.12 -7.25
CA SER A 92 -0.48 9.65 -5.97
C SER A 92 -1.11 8.56 -5.11
N VAL A 93 -1.56 8.95 -3.93
CA VAL A 93 -2.37 8.14 -3.02
C VAL A 93 -3.62 8.91 -2.61
N ASN A 94 -4.71 8.19 -2.39
CA ASN A 94 -5.92 8.70 -1.75
C ASN A 94 -6.35 7.75 -0.62
N GLY A 95 -7.20 8.22 0.27
CA GLY A 95 -7.64 7.44 1.43
C GLY A 95 -8.79 8.10 2.17
N PRO A 96 -9.05 7.68 3.42
CA PRO A 96 -10.07 8.29 4.27
C PRO A 96 -9.85 9.79 4.42
N ALA A 97 -10.93 10.56 4.40
CA ALA A 97 -10.89 12.01 4.48
C ALA A 97 -10.06 12.51 5.68
N ALA A 98 -9.33 13.62 5.48
CA ALA A 98 -8.59 14.35 6.50
C ALA A 98 -7.67 13.46 7.36
N PRO A 99 -6.62 12.83 6.80
CA PRO A 99 -5.66 12.10 7.59
C PRO A 99 -4.99 13.04 8.61
N THR A 100 -4.74 12.55 9.82
CA THR A 100 -4.02 13.32 10.86
C THR A 100 -2.54 13.46 10.52
N PHE A 101 -2.04 12.52 9.72
CA PHE A 101 -0.68 12.53 9.20
C PHE A 101 -0.65 11.84 7.82
N LEU A 102 0.00 12.49 6.85
CA LEU A 102 0.28 11.91 5.54
C LEU A 102 1.57 12.52 5.00
N HIS A 103 2.58 11.70 4.82
CA HIS A 103 3.81 12.06 4.15
C HIS A 103 4.20 10.94 3.18
N TYR A 104 4.40 11.27 1.91
CA TYR A 104 4.87 10.30 0.94
C TYR A 104 5.75 10.93 -0.13
N THR A 105 6.57 10.11 -0.75
CA THR A 105 7.28 10.43 -1.97
C THR A 105 6.62 9.72 -3.14
N SER A 106 6.50 10.41 -4.26
CA SER A 106 6.11 9.85 -5.55
C SER A 106 7.27 10.01 -6.52
N LYS A 107 7.77 8.89 -7.02
CA LYS A 107 8.90 8.79 -7.93
C LYS A 107 8.47 8.04 -9.18
N TYR A 108 8.77 8.54 -10.35
CA TYR A 108 8.47 7.87 -11.60
C TYR A 108 9.40 8.28 -12.73
N THR A 109 9.49 7.42 -13.74
CA THR A 109 10.36 7.58 -14.90
C THR A 109 9.84 8.72 -15.80
N ILE A 110 10.76 9.56 -16.24
CA ILE A 110 10.52 10.63 -17.23
C ILE A 110 11.09 10.22 -18.58
N ASP A 111 12.29 9.68 -18.58
CA ASP A 111 13.00 9.15 -19.76
C ASP A 111 13.93 8.01 -19.34
N ALA A 112 14.75 7.49 -20.25
CA ALA A 112 15.62 6.32 -20.02
C ALA A 112 16.64 6.51 -18.87
N VAL A 113 16.94 7.75 -18.47
CA VAL A 113 17.99 8.09 -17.49
C VAL A 113 17.50 9.05 -16.41
N THR A 114 16.30 9.59 -16.53
CA THR A 114 15.75 10.61 -15.61
C THR A 114 14.50 10.12 -14.90
N GLU A 115 14.44 10.33 -13.61
CA GLU A 115 13.27 10.13 -12.77
C GLU A 115 12.89 11.42 -12.05
N THR A 116 11.60 11.61 -11.81
CA THR A 116 11.15 12.67 -10.90
C THR A 116 10.98 12.12 -9.49
N THR A 117 11.25 12.95 -8.48
CA THR A 117 10.99 12.64 -7.08
C THR A 117 10.24 13.80 -6.46
N ASN A 118 9.06 13.52 -5.94
CA ASN A 118 8.17 14.51 -5.39
C ASN A 118 7.79 14.13 -3.97
N PHE A 119 7.75 15.12 -3.08
CA PHE A 119 7.28 14.99 -1.72
C PHE A 119 5.87 15.58 -1.61
N ALA A 120 4.97 14.87 -0.96
CA ALA A 120 3.59 15.27 -0.79
C ALA A 120 3.08 15.01 0.63
N THR A 121 2.20 15.89 1.10
CA THR A 121 1.58 15.85 2.44
C THR A 121 0.05 15.85 2.38
N ALA A 122 -0.52 15.74 1.19
CA ALA A 122 -1.97 15.68 0.97
C ALA A 122 -2.31 14.64 -0.11
N TYR A 123 -3.54 14.16 -0.08
CA TYR A 123 -4.06 13.28 -1.11
C TYR A 123 -4.12 13.94 -2.48
N ASP A 124 -4.02 13.13 -3.52
CA ASP A 124 -4.22 13.54 -4.91
C ASP A 124 -3.38 14.74 -5.35
N ILE A 125 -2.29 15.00 -4.63
CA ILE A 125 -1.28 15.92 -5.12
C ILE A 125 -0.43 15.12 -6.11
N PRO A 126 -0.69 15.23 -7.42
CA PRO A 126 0.21 14.65 -8.38
C PRO A 126 1.49 15.44 -8.30
N ALA A 127 2.58 14.72 -8.26
CA ALA A 127 3.89 15.26 -8.46
C ALA A 127 3.92 16.12 -9.72
N ALA A 128 4.93 16.98 -9.82
CA ALA A 128 5.11 17.81 -11.00
C ALA A 128 4.98 16.95 -12.27
N SER A 129 4.19 17.43 -13.20
CA SER A 129 3.98 16.75 -14.46
C SER A 129 5.23 16.84 -15.33
N ASN A 130 5.49 15.75 -16.03
CA ASN A 130 6.51 15.71 -17.05
C ASN A 130 5.90 15.22 -18.35
N ALA A 131 6.13 15.94 -19.40
CA ALA A 131 5.56 15.69 -20.72
C ALA A 131 6.21 14.50 -21.45
N THR A 132 6.85 13.59 -20.73
CA THR A 132 7.52 12.43 -21.30
C THR A 132 7.37 11.19 -20.44
N SER A 133 7.31 10.04 -21.09
CA SER A 133 7.41 8.70 -20.51
C SER A 133 7.89 7.74 -21.57
N LEU A 134 8.49 6.63 -21.19
CA LEU A 134 8.83 5.57 -22.13
C LEU A 134 7.57 4.77 -22.51
N THR A 135 7.41 4.47 -23.80
CA THR A 135 6.29 3.64 -24.27
C THR A 135 6.49 2.17 -23.92
N ALA A 136 7.75 1.72 -23.84
CA ALA A 136 8.12 0.33 -23.62
C ALA A 136 8.07 -0.12 -22.16
N GLY A 137 8.24 0.79 -21.21
CA GLY A 137 8.19 0.47 -19.78
C GLY A 137 8.80 1.54 -18.90
N ASN A 138 8.13 1.77 -17.79
CA ASN A 138 8.49 2.72 -16.76
C ASN A 138 8.20 2.10 -15.40
N VAL A 139 8.71 2.71 -14.34
CA VAL A 139 8.37 2.34 -12.96
C VAL A 139 7.97 3.58 -12.17
N ALA A 140 6.85 3.49 -11.47
CA ALA A 140 6.47 4.44 -10.45
C ALA A 140 6.64 3.80 -9.05
N THR A 141 7.13 4.57 -8.09
CA THR A 141 7.22 4.18 -6.69
C THR A 141 6.52 5.23 -5.85
N ILE A 142 5.55 4.81 -5.04
CA ILE A 142 4.88 5.66 -4.05
C ILE A 142 5.18 5.07 -2.69
N LYS A 143 5.83 5.85 -1.82
CA LYS A 143 6.28 5.35 -0.51
C LYS A 143 6.08 6.39 0.56
N GLY A 144 5.50 5.99 1.69
CA GLY A 144 5.26 6.93 2.77
C GLY A 144 4.64 6.35 4.03
N PHE A 145 4.08 7.27 4.80
CA PHE A 145 3.37 6.99 6.05
C PHE A 145 2.03 7.68 6.04
N ILE A 146 1.05 7.03 6.65
CA ILE A 146 -0.28 7.58 6.85
C ILE A 146 -0.83 7.22 8.24
N THR A 147 -1.51 8.19 8.85
CA THR A 147 -2.39 7.99 10.01
C THR A 147 -3.77 8.50 9.63
N PRO A 148 -4.71 7.63 9.26
CA PRO A 148 -6.06 8.07 8.89
C PRO A 148 -6.85 8.53 10.12
N SER A 149 -7.69 9.55 9.94
CA SER A 149 -8.62 10.01 10.98
C SER A 149 -9.83 9.10 11.14
N THR A 150 -10.20 8.38 10.09
CA THR A 150 -11.30 7.42 10.03
C THR A 150 -10.84 6.14 9.34
N THR A 151 -11.43 5.01 9.72
CA THR A 151 -11.15 3.73 9.06
C THR A 151 -11.64 3.74 7.61
N GLY A 152 -10.79 3.30 6.67
CA GLY A 152 -11.15 3.24 5.26
C GLY A 152 -10.01 2.77 4.36
N MET A 153 -10.30 2.68 3.07
CA MET A 153 -9.36 2.20 2.08
C MET A 153 -8.35 3.29 1.70
N VAL A 154 -7.09 2.92 1.68
CA VAL A 154 -5.99 3.71 1.11
C VAL A 154 -5.68 3.12 -0.26
N THR A 155 -5.72 3.94 -1.32
CA THR A 155 -5.66 3.49 -2.72
C THR A 155 -4.58 4.25 -3.48
N MET A 156 -3.79 3.54 -4.28
CA MET A 156 -2.85 4.15 -5.21
C MET A 156 -3.63 4.76 -6.39
N ARG A 157 -3.19 5.94 -6.87
CA ARG A 157 -3.87 6.67 -7.93
C ARG A 157 -2.89 7.17 -8.99
N PHE A 158 -3.40 7.38 -10.20
CA PHE A 158 -2.59 7.86 -11.31
C PHE A 158 -3.39 8.72 -12.30
N ALA A 159 -2.69 9.55 -13.06
CA ALA A 159 -3.28 10.35 -14.12
C ALA A 159 -2.37 10.38 -15.34
N SER A 160 -2.98 10.55 -16.52
CA SER A 160 -2.30 10.97 -17.74
C SER A 160 -2.32 12.50 -17.82
N GLU A 161 -1.23 13.11 -18.24
CA GLU A 161 -1.14 14.55 -18.50
C GLU A 161 -1.79 14.97 -19.81
N VAL A 162 -1.99 14.03 -20.73
CA VAL A 162 -2.54 14.27 -22.06
C VAL A 162 -3.92 13.63 -22.13
N ALA A 163 -4.92 14.45 -22.48
CA ALA A 163 -6.29 13.99 -22.69
C ALA A 163 -6.36 12.88 -23.74
N GLY A 164 -7.01 11.76 -23.40
CA GLY A 164 -7.18 10.61 -24.29
C GLY A 164 -5.91 9.82 -24.57
N SER A 165 -4.77 10.16 -23.97
CA SER A 165 -3.52 9.39 -24.11
C SER A 165 -3.31 8.51 -22.88
N ALA A 166 -3.27 7.20 -23.08
CA ALA A 166 -3.32 6.22 -22.01
C ALA A 166 -2.00 6.13 -21.21
N ILE A 167 -2.14 6.07 -19.90
CA ILE A 167 -1.16 5.48 -18.98
C ILE A 167 -1.75 4.16 -18.48
N ILE A 168 -0.96 3.10 -18.50
CA ILE A 168 -1.41 1.74 -18.14
C ILE A 168 -0.54 1.22 -17.00
N ALA A 169 -1.10 1.12 -15.80
CA ALA A 169 -0.49 0.37 -14.70
C ALA A 169 -0.55 -1.12 -15.02
N LYS A 170 0.58 -1.80 -14.98
CA LYS A 170 0.73 -3.17 -15.46
C LYS A 170 0.42 -4.19 -14.39
N VAL A 171 -0.14 -5.31 -14.81
CA VAL A 171 -0.26 -6.53 -14.00
C VAL A 171 1.07 -6.86 -13.32
N GLY A 172 1.00 -7.33 -12.06
CA GLY A 172 2.19 -7.61 -11.25
C GLY A 172 2.71 -6.39 -10.46
N ALA A 173 2.14 -5.19 -10.64
CA ALA A 173 2.37 -4.09 -9.71
C ALA A 173 2.05 -4.53 -8.28
N VAL A 174 2.81 -4.06 -7.30
CA VAL A 174 2.70 -4.49 -5.90
C VAL A 174 2.53 -3.28 -4.99
N LEU A 175 1.62 -3.41 -4.02
CA LEU A 175 1.52 -2.52 -2.87
C LEU A 175 1.80 -3.33 -1.60
N ARG A 176 2.71 -2.85 -0.79
CA ARG A 176 3.06 -3.39 0.53
C ARG A 176 2.70 -2.37 1.59
N TRP A 177 2.26 -2.85 2.74
CA TRP A 177 2.01 -1.99 3.89
C TRP A 177 2.23 -2.75 5.18
N GLN A 178 2.42 -1.99 6.25
CA GLN A 178 2.58 -2.51 7.59
C GLN A 178 2.06 -1.50 8.59
N ARG A 179 1.31 -1.95 9.58
CA ARG A 179 1.02 -1.14 10.76
C ARG A 179 2.30 -1.05 11.60
N VAL A 180 2.69 0.17 11.96
CA VAL A 180 3.99 0.44 12.63
C VAL A 180 3.82 0.65 14.13
N PHE A 181 2.65 1.18 14.57
CA PHE A 181 2.31 1.41 15.96
C PHE A 181 0.82 1.17 16.20
#